data_e8ba9f88055d4f97463edd445b68160d
#
_entry.id   e8ba9f88055d4f97463edd445b68160d
#
_cell.length_a   1.000
_cell.length_b   1.000
_cell.length_c   1.000
_cell.angle_alpha   90.00
_cell.angle_beta   90.00
_cell.angle_gamma   90.00
#
_symmetry.space_group_name_H-M   'P 1'
#
loop_
_entity.id
_entity.type
_entity.pdbx_description
1 polymer ?
#
loop_
_entity_poly.entity_id
_entity_poly.type
_entity_poly.pdbx_seq_one_letter_code
_entity_poly.pdbx_strand_id
1 'polypeptide(L)'
;MRFPTFCRILALVPSLALFNDAVVAQTPIGIFEAQTDVGRAKASRLALYDPQLQTYLVAGSGQNMWGDHDDFHFVWKRMTGNFILSTRARFVGAGVEPHRKIGWTIRPSLEANAAHVTAAMHGDGLASLQLRRTTGAITEETKPRDSLPNTDAVIQLERRDGVYLMSVARFGDTLVTRELADVSLPDTVYVGLFVCAHNDTVVERATFSNVRITTPAKKDLVPYREYIGSNLEILDVATGNATIVHQYRGSFQAPNWTADGKALIYAQEGLLRRFDLSSRTADTINTGFATRNNNDHVLSFDGRMLGISHHTAEDSGASIIYTLPATGGTPKRVTAKGPSYFHGWSPDGRWLVYTGIRGPDLDVYKIPATGGDEIRLTSAPGLDDGAEFTPDGAYIYFNSSRSGRMQIWRMRPDGSEQQQITNDGFNNWFPHISPDGKWIVYIAFPPEVPANDHPFYKHVTLRLMPIGGGPARVVAYLYGGQGTINVPSWSPDGSRLAFVSNSTMP
;
A
#
# COMPACT_ATOMS: atom_id res chain seq x y z
N MET A 1 73.51 -45.48 -52.63
CA MET A 1 72.07 -45.37 -52.65
C MET A 1 71.69 -44.28 -51.70
N ARG A 2 71.25 -43.13 -52.21
CA ARG A 2 70.88 -41.97 -51.41
C ARG A 2 69.35 -41.89 -51.35
N PHE A 3 68.75 -41.82 -50.14
CA PHE A 3 67.34 -41.52 -49.94
C PHE A 3 67.12 -40.02 -49.65
N PRO A 4 66.11 -39.38 -50.21
CA PRO A 4 65.87 -37.98 -49.99
C PRO A 4 65.00 -37.72 -48.72
N THR A 5 65.41 -36.69 -47.97
CA THR A 5 64.75 -36.22 -46.75
C THR A 5 63.50 -35.37 -47.12
N PHE A 6 62.33 -35.81 -46.68
CA PHE A 6 61.08 -35.01 -46.78
C PHE A 6 61.00 -34.02 -45.63
N CYS A 7 61.00 -32.73 -45.95
CA CYS A 7 60.72 -31.63 -45.01
C CYS A 7 59.23 -31.49 -44.86
N ARG A 8 58.68 -31.73 -43.66
CA ARG A 8 57.27 -31.42 -43.32
C ARG A 8 57.18 -30.01 -42.81
N ILE A 9 56.49 -29.15 -43.55
CA ILE A 9 56.08 -27.81 -43.13
C ILE A 9 54.88 -27.99 -42.20
N LEU A 10 55.03 -27.61 -40.92
CA LEU A 10 53.93 -27.51 -39.94
C LEU A 10 53.28 -26.17 -40.13
N ALA A 11 52.05 -26.17 -40.63
CA ALA A 11 51.19 -24.94 -40.65
C ALA A 11 50.60 -24.69 -39.23
N LEU A 12 51.04 -23.62 -38.59
CA LEU A 12 50.39 -23.09 -37.38
C LEU A 12 49.04 -22.46 -37.77
N VAL A 13 47.93 -23.07 -37.33
CA VAL A 13 46.62 -22.47 -37.36
C VAL A 13 46.45 -21.65 -36.06
N PRO A 14 46.19 -20.33 -36.09
CA PRO A 14 45.91 -19.58 -34.88
C PRO A 14 44.51 -19.97 -34.36
N SER A 15 44.45 -20.56 -33.17
CA SER A 15 43.22 -20.80 -32.45
C SER A 15 42.63 -19.44 -32.04
N LEU A 16 41.54 -19.01 -32.66
CA LEU A 16 40.69 -17.94 -32.18
C LEU A 16 40.03 -18.41 -30.86
N ALA A 17 40.52 -17.97 -29.72
CA ALA A 17 39.83 -18.11 -28.46
C ALA A 17 38.58 -17.19 -28.49
N LEU A 18 37.40 -17.78 -28.68
CA LEU A 18 36.14 -17.13 -28.43
C LEU A 18 36.04 -16.94 -26.90
N PHE A 19 36.29 -15.71 -26.45
CA PHE A 19 35.88 -15.30 -25.09
C PHE A 19 34.36 -15.29 -25.08
N ASN A 20 33.75 -16.35 -24.57
CA ASN A 20 32.41 -16.33 -24.09
C ASN A 20 32.42 -15.45 -22.82
N ASP A 21 32.01 -14.20 -22.94
CA ASP A 21 31.59 -13.41 -21.77
C ASP A 21 30.39 -14.15 -21.17
N ALA A 22 30.66 -14.99 -20.18
CA ALA A 22 29.63 -15.55 -19.33
C ALA A 22 28.99 -14.37 -18.62
N VAL A 23 27.78 -14.00 -19.04
CA VAL A 23 26.93 -13.08 -18.30
C VAL A 23 26.70 -13.71 -16.94
N VAL A 24 27.47 -13.26 -15.95
CA VAL A 24 27.24 -13.64 -14.54
C VAL A 24 25.86 -13.11 -14.20
N ALA A 25 24.90 -14.01 -14.05
CA ALA A 25 23.55 -13.65 -13.61
C ALA A 25 23.66 -12.92 -12.27
N GLN A 26 23.27 -11.65 -12.24
CA GLN A 26 23.28 -10.87 -11.01
C GLN A 26 22.23 -11.45 -10.07
N THR A 27 22.58 -11.61 -8.80
CA THR A 27 21.62 -12.06 -7.77
C THR A 27 20.58 -10.99 -7.54
N PRO A 28 19.27 -11.32 -7.59
CA PRO A 28 18.20 -10.35 -7.32
C PRO A 28 18.36 -9.70 -5.93
N ILE A 29 18.06 -8.41 -5.85
CA ILE A 29 18.14 -7.63 -4.61
C ILE A 29 16.71 -7.24 -4.20
N GLY A 30 16.10 -8.03 -3.31
CA GLY A 30 14.69 -7.87 -2.94
C GLY A 30 13.79 -8.02 -4.17
N ILE A 31 13.05 -6.95 -4.53
CA ILE A 31 12.14 -6.95 -5.70
C ILE A 31 12.83 -6.53 -7.02
N PHE A 32 14.13 -6.20 -6.99
CA PHE A 32 14.90 -5.76 -8.16
C PHE A 32 15.69 -6.89 -8.79
N GLU A 33 15.85 -6.82 -10.11
CA GLU A 33 16.58 -7.82 -10.89
C GLU A 33 18.09 -7.68 -10.73
N ALA A 34 18.59 -6.45 -10.62
CA ALA A 34 20.02 -6.18 -10.63
C ALA A 34 20.37 -4.78 -10.08
N GLN A 35 21.67 -4.51 -9.99
CA GLN A 35 22.25 -3.20 -9.74
C GLN A 35 23.35 -2.90 -10.74
N THR A 36 23.54 -1.64 -11.10
CA THR A 36 24.61 -1.18 -12.00
C THR A 36 24.98 0.26 -11.72
N ASP A 37 26.20 0.67 -12.10
CA ASP A 37 26.53 2.07 -12.23
C ASP A 37 26.16 2.53 -13.64
N VAL A 38 25.49 3.66 -13.73
CA VAL A 38 25.25 4.37 -14.96
C VAL A 38 26.32 5.45 -15.08
N GLY A 39 26.93 5.55 -16.25
CA GLY A 39 28.01 6.52 -16.49
C GLY A 39 29.37 6.09 -15.92
N ARG A 40 30.09 7.04 -15.33
CA ARG A 40 31.48 6.87 -14.88
C ARG A 40 31.66 6.94 -13.36
N ALA A 41 30.67 6.49 -12.61
CA ALA A 41 30.77 6.45 -11.15
C ALA A 41 32.06 5.69 -10.71
N LYS A 42 32.92 6.34 -9.92
CA LYS A 42 34.28 5.81 -9.61
C LYS A 42 34.40 5.18 -8.23
N ALA A 43 33.53 5.54 -7.29
CA ALA A 43 33.63 5.09 -5.91
C ALA A 43 32.76 3.83 -5.66
N SER A 44 33.01 3.13 -4.55
CA SER A 44 32.36 1.88 -4.20
C SER A 44 30.82 2.00 -4.16
N ARG A 45 30.18 0.99 -4.72
CA ARG A 45 28.73 0.83 -4.78
C ARG A 45 28.29 -0.30 -3.84
N LEU A 46 27.09 -0.17 -3.31
CA LEU A 46 26.48 -1.21 -2.49
C LEU A 46 24.96 -1.09 -2.54
N ALA A 47 24.28 -2.22 -2.73
CA ALA A 47 22.86 -2.34 -2.43
C ALA A 47 22.63 -3.57 -1.56
N LEU A 48 22.09 -3.34 -0.37
CA LEU A 48 21.71 -4.38 0.58
C LEU A 48 20.19 -4.35 0.76
N TYR A 49 19.61 -5.53 0.94
CA TYR A 49 18.20 -5.71 1.24
C TYR A 49 18.03 -6.49 2.54
N ASP A 50 17.24 -5.94 3.45
CA ASP A 50 16.80 -6.63 4.65
C ASP A 50 15.43 -7.27 4.38
N PRO A 51 15.34 -8.62 4.31
CA PRO A 51 14.08 -9.30 4.01
C PRO A 51 13.06 -9.28 5.16
N GLN A 52 13.48 -9.01 6.40
CA GLN A 52 12.58 -8.93 7.54
C GLN A 52 11.88 -7.57 7.60
N LEU A 53 12.62 -6.50 7.41
CA LEU A 53 12.11 -5.13 7.39
C LEU A 53 11.66 -4.68 6.00
N GLN A 54 12.01 -5.42 4.95
CA GLN A 54 11.79 -5.07 3.53
C GLN A 54 12.33 -3.69 3.19
N THR A 55 13.53 -3.39 3.69
CA THR A 55 14.23 -2.11 3.50
C THR A 55 15.50 -2.31 2.68
N TYR A 56 15.89 -1.25 1.98
CA TYR A 56 17.11 -1.21 1.19
C TYR A 56 18.07 -0.18 1.80
N LEU A 57 19.35 -0.53 1.85
CA LEU A 57 20.46 0.41 2.01
C LEU A 57 21.19 0.46 0.66
N VAL A 58 21.16 1.61 0.02
CA VAL A 58 21.84 1.83 -1.27
C VAL A 58 22.93 2.86 -1.07
N ALA A 59 24.12 2.57 -1.59
CA ALA A 59 25.27 3.45 -1.58
C ALA A 59 25.78 3.65 -3.01
N GLY A 60 26.07 4.89 -3.39
CA GLY A 60 26.57 5.24 -4.71
C GLY A 60 27.32 6.54 -4.72
N SER A 61 28.16 6.70 -5.76
CA SER A 61 28.80 7.95 -6.14
C SER A 61 28.16 8.49 -7.43
N GLY A 62 28.80 9.41 -8.08
CA GLY A 62 28.41 9.94 -9.38
C GLY A 62 28.41 11.45 -9.40
N GLN A 63 28.83 12.02 -10.53
CA GLN A 63 28.99 13.47 -10.70
C GLN A 63 27.65 14.19 -10.69
N ASN A 64 26.67 13.69 -11.45
CA ASN A 64 25.34 14.29 -11.52
C ASN A 64 24.37 13.42 -12.34
N MET A 65 23.08 13.73 -12.24
CA MET A 65 22.00 13.34 -13.15
C MET A 65 21.40 14.62 -13.74
N TRP A 66 22.17 15.22 -14.69
CA TRP A 66 21.84 16.53 -15.28
C TRP A 66 22.57 16.70 -16.62
N GLY A 67 22.25 17.80 -17.35
CA GLY A 67 22.85 18.00 -18.67
C GLY A 67 22.43 16.90 -19.65
N ASP A 68 23.36 16.41 -20.43
CA ASP A 68 23.18 15.44 -21.51
C ASP A 68 23.53 13.98 -21.09
N HIS A 69 24.08 13.80 -19.90
CA HIS A 69 24.46 12.47 -19.35
C HIS A 69 24.32 12.38 -17.84
N ASP A 70 24.32 11.15 -17.32
CA ASP A 70 24.09 10.81 -15.92
C ASP A 70 25.22 9.94 -15.38
N ASP A 71 25.60 10.20 -14.11
CA ASP A 71 26.54 9.35 -13.35
C ASP A 71 25.90 9.05 -11.98
N PHE A 72 25.50 7.79 -11.74
CA PHE A 72 24.85 7.38 -10.49
C PHE A 72 24.84 5.85 -10.29
N HIS A 73 24.54 5.40 -9.08
CA HIS A 73 24.28 3.99 -8.79
C HIS A 73 22.79 3.67 -8.87
N PHE A 74 22.41 2.58 -9.54
CA PHE A 74 21.04 2.18 -9.90
C PHE A 74 20.73 0.75 -9.49
N VAL A 75 19.66 0.55 -8.73
CA VAL A 75 19.09 -0.75 -8.37
C VAL A 75 17.76 -0.88 -9.10
N TRP A 76 17.65 -1.82 -10.04
CA TRP A 76 16.63 -1.77 -11.07
C TRP A 76 15.97 -3.12 -11.39
N LYS A 77 14.78 -3.01 -12.01
CA LYS A 77 14.11 -4.08 -12.74
C LYS A 77 13.48 -3.53 -14.02
N ARG A 78 13.10 -4.45 -14.92
CA ARG A 78 12.37 -4.09 -16.15
C ARG A 78 10.87 -4.13 -15.87
N MET A 79 10.16 -3.14 -16.40
CA MET A 79 8.71 -3.02 -16.32
C MET A 79 8.12 -2.67 -17.68
N THR A 80 6.85 -3.04 -17.90
CA THR A 80 6.06 -2.70 -19.08
C THR A 80 4.72 -2.10 -18.64
N GLY A 81 4.09 -1.31 -19.53
CA GLY A 81 2.76 -0.74 -19.29
C GLY A 81 2.72 0.28 -18.16
N ASN A 82 1.60 0.35 -17.48
CA ASN A 82 1.35 1.28 -16.37
C ASN A 82 1.88 0.70 -15.05
N PHE A 83 2.45 1.56 -14.22
CA PHE A 83 2.94 1.19 -12.90
C PHE A 83 3.05 2.39 -11.96
N ILE A 84 3.03 2.10 -10.66
CA ILE A 84 3.21 3.06 -9.57
C ILE A 84 4.45 2.60 -8.78
N LEU A 85 5.46 3.45 -8.71
CA LEU A 85 6.66 3.27 -7.90
C LEU A 85 6.51 4.09 -6.63
N SER A 86 6.64 3.49 -5.46
CA SER A 86 6.50 4.19 -4.18
C SER A 86 7.60 3.78 -3.21
N THR A 87 8.14 4.76 -2.49
CA THR A 87 9.10 4.51 -1.41
C THR A 87 9.07 5.65 -0.40
N ARG A 88 9.49 5.34 0.83
CA ARG A 88 9.95 6.30 1.81
C ARG A 88 11.47 6.27 1.81
N ALA A 89 12.10 7.40 1.52
CA ALA A 89 13.54 7.52 1.31
C ALA A 89 14.17 8.53 2.26
N ARG A 90 15.39 8.22 2.72
CA ARG A 90 16.16 9.10 3.61
C ARG A 90 17.66 8.94 3.36
N PHE A 91 18.38 10.05 3.27
CA PHE A 91 19.83 10.02 3.31
C PHE A 91 20.36 9.53 4.66
N VAL A 92 21.50 8.84 4.62
CA VAL A 92 22.24 8.41 5.82
C VAL A 92 23.44 9.33 6.00
N GLY A 93 23.42 10.12 7.08
CA GLY A 93 24.46 11.11 7.37
C GLY A 93 24.21 12.48 6.73
N ALA A 94 25.05 13.45 7.09
CA ALA A 94 24.93 14.83 6.63
C ALA A 94 25.25 15.01 5.14
N GLY A 95 26.14 14.16 4.60
CA GLY A 95 26.66 14.27 3.24
C GLY A 95 27.55 15.50 3.04
N VAL A 96 28.08 15.66 1.83
CA VAL A 96 28.96 16.79 1.48
C VAL A 96 28.37 17.74 0.44
N GLU A 97 27.47 17.23 -0.43
CA GLU A 97 26.90 18.01 -1.50
C GLU A 97 25.40 18.24 -1.28
N PRO A 98 24.90 19.49 -1.30
CA PRO A 98 23.49 19.80 -1.14
C PRO A 98 22.64 19.23 -2.28
N HIS A 99 23.19 19.11 -3.49
CA HIS A 99 22.50 18.59 -4.66
C HIS A 99 22.66 17.07 -4.88
N ARG A 100 23.22 16.32 -3.93
CA ARG A 100 23.13 14.85 -3.94
C ARG A 100 21.68 14.41 -4.06
N LYS A 101 21.41 13.29 -4.74
CA LYS A 101 20.05 12.91 -5.14
C LYS A 101 19.76 11.46 -4.81
N ILE A 102 18.51 11.20 -4.40
CA ILE A 102 17.91 9.86 -4.25
C ILE A 102 16.51 9.85 -4.81
N GLY A 103 15.98 8.69 -5.15
CA GLY A 103 14.60 8.56 -5.58
C GLY A 103 14.36 7.43 -6.58
N TRP A 104 13.42 7.68 -7.49
CA TRP A 104 13.05 6.77 -8.56
C TRP A 104 13.46 7.31 -9.92
N THR A 105 13.96 6.44 -10.80
CA THR A 105 14.17 6.77 -12.21
C THR A 105 13.57 5.71 -13.13
N ILE A 106 13.04 6.17 -14.27
CA ILE A 106 12.50 5.38 -15.37
C ILE A 106 13.31 5.70 -16.60
N ARG A 107 13.90 4.69 -17.28
CA ARG A 107 14.73 4.88 -18.45
C ARG A 107 14.69 3.71 -19.42
N PRO A 108 14.82 3.92 -20.75
CA PRO A 108 14.75 2.88 -21.74
C PRO A 108 16.03 2.01 -21.83
N SER A 109 17.16 2.53 -21.35
CA SER A 109 18.43 1.81 -21.36
C SER A 109 19.31 2.20 -20.16
N LEU A 110 20.40 1.48 -19.96
CA LEU A 110 21.40 1.77 -18.92
C LEU A 110 22.51 2.72 -19.37
N GLU A 111 22.40 3.24 -20.60
CA GLU A 111 23.35 4.20 -21.13
C GLU A 111 23.29 5.55 -20.40
N ALA A 112 24.42 6.18 -20.17
CA ALA A 112 24.54 7.42 -19.41
C ALA A 112 23.71 8.59 -20.00
N ASN A 113 23.57 8.65 -21.31
CA ASN A 113 22.83 9.70 -22.03
C ASN A 113 21.38 9.30 -22.36
N ALA A 114 20.86 8.19 -21.80
CA ALA A 114 19.51 7.74 -22.10
C ALA A 114 18.46 8.79 -21.75
N ALA A 115 17.35 8.80 -22.50
CA ALA A 115 16.15 9.50 -22.08
C ALA A 115 15.71 8.99 -20.69
N HIS A 116 15.07 9.82 -19.87
CA HIS A 116 14.60 9.39 -18.55
C HIS A 116 13.49 10.28 -18.01
N VAL A 117 12.74 9.74 -17.04
CA VAL A 117 11.89 10.48 -16.11
C VAL A 117 12.31 10.10 -14.70
N THR A 118 12.66 11.08 -13.89
CA THR A 118 13.27 10.86 -12.58
C THR A 118 12.57 11.71 -11.52
N ALA A 119 12.07 11.06 -10.48
CA ALA A 119 11.57 11.70 -9.25
C ALA A 119 12.73 11.77 -8.26
N ALA A 120 13.34 12.91 -8.11
CA ALA A 120 14.52 13.13 -7.29
C ALA A 120 14.20 13.93 -6.03
N MET A 121 14.79 13.49 -4.91
CA MET A 121 14.91 14.23 -3.66
C MET A 121 16.37 14.60 -3.46
N HIS A 122 16.66 15.88 -3.25
CA HIS A 122 18.01 16.40 -3.06
C HIS A 122 18.38 16.48 -1.57
N GLY A 123 19.67 16.58 -1.29
CA GLY A 123 20.19 16.68 0.07
C GLY A 123 19.82 17.98 0.78
N ASP A 124 19.55 19.06 0.05
CA ASP A 124 19.03 20.34 0.55
C ASP A 124 17.49 20.34 0.73
N GLY A 125 16.84 19.22 0.38
CA GLY A 125 15.39 19.06 0.47
C GLY A 125 14.61 19.44 -0.79
N LEU A 126 15.26 19.86 -1.86
CA LEU A 126 14.60 20.11 -3.13
C LEU A 126 14.00 18.81 -3.67
N ALA A 127 12.68 18.81 -3.96
CA ALA A 127 12.02 17.76 -4.70
C ALA A 127 11.87 18.18 -6.17
N SER A 128 12.28 17.32 -7.10
CA SER A 128 12.36 17.66 -8.52
C SER A 128 11.92 16.49 -9.40
N LEU A 129 10.99 16.76 -10.32
CA LEU A 129 10.66 15.86 -11.43
C LEU A 129 11.54 16.25 -12.62
N GLN A 130 12.55 15.42 -12.89
CA GLN A 130 13.54 15.63 -13.94
C GLN A 130 13.24 14.74 -15.14
N LEU A 131 13.53 15.24 -16.34
CA LEU A 131 13.33 14.50 -17.57
C LEU A 131 14.39 14.82 -18.61
N ARG A 132 14.77 13.81 -19.37
CA ARG A 132 15.50 13.92 -20.64
C ARG A 132 14.64 13.32 -21.72
N ARG A 133 14.15 14.13 -22.67
CA ARG A 133 13.14 13.73 -23.66
C ARG A 133 13.63 12.70 -24.66
N THR A 134 14.86 12.85 -25.10
CA THR A 134 15.53 11.95 -26.06
C THR A 134 16.95 11.70 -25.62
N THR A 135 17.56 10.62 -26.12
CA THR A 135 18.96 10.29 -25.85
C THR A 135 19.88 11.46 -26.19
N GLY A 136 20.72 11.88 -25.24
CA GLY A 136 21.67 12.96 -25.36
C GLY A 136 21.08 14.38 -25.30
N ALA A 137 19.77 14.54 -25.10
CA ALA A 137 19.16 15.86 -24.86
C ALA A 137 19.54 16.40 -23.47
N ILE A 138 19.42 17.70 -23.30
CA ILE A 138 19.61 18.35 -21.99
C ILE A 138 18.44 18.00 -21.04
N THR A 139 18.77 17.74 -19.80
CA THR A 139 17.78 17.45 -18.73
C THR A 139 17.02 18.72 -18.35
N GLU A 140 15.71 18.61 -18.28
CA GLU A 140 14.76 19.62 -17.83
C GLU A 140 14.23 19.24 -16.44
N GLU A 141 13.66 20.20 -15.68
CA GLU A 141 13.01 19.92 -14.40
C GLU A 141 11.71 20.67 -14.19
N THR A 142 10.83 20.07 -13.39
CA THR A 142 9.65 20.69 -12.80
C THR A 142 9.62 20.39 -11.30
N LYS A 143 9.36 21.42 -10.48
CA LYS A 143 9.37 21.30 -9.01
C LYS A 143 7.97 21.09 -8.48
N PRO A 144 7.64 19.93 -7.88
CA PRO A 144 6.34 19.71 -7.23
C PRO A 144 6.21 20.50 -5.92
N ARG A 145 7.34 20.73 -5.22
CA ARG A 145 7.41 21.46 -3.96
C ARG A 145 8.77 22.14 -3.83
N ASP A 146 8.79 23.30 -3.16
CA ASP A 146 10.02 24.09 -3.08
C ASP A 146 11.10 23.44 -2.22
N SER A 147 10.73 22.84 -1.07
CA SER A 147 11.68 22.16 -0.19
C SER A 147 11.00 21.20 0.78
N LEU A 148 11.68 20.08 1.05
CA LEU A 148 11.37 19.11 2.10
C LEU A 148 12.61 18.88 2.96
N PRO A 149 13.07 19.89 3.74
CA PRO A 149 14.39 19.84 4.36
C PRO A 149 14.49 18.67 5.36
N ASN A 150 15.61 17.94 5.25
CA ASN A 150 16.14 16.95 6.21
C ASN A 150 15.15 15.95 6.77
N THR A 151 14.28 15.39 5.91
CA THR A 151 13.19 14.53 6.37
C THR A 151 13.13 13.23 5.60
N ASP A 152 12.43 12.26 6.19
CA ASP A 152 11.93 11.11 5.47
C ASP A 152 10.95 11.58 4.40
N ALA A 153 11.34 11.44 3.15
CA ALA A 153 10.49 11.80 2.02
C ALA A 153 9.75 10.58 1.51
N VAL A 154 8.45 10.72 1.30
CA VAL A 154 7.67 9.77 0.48
C VAL A 154 7.77 10.24 -0.96
N ILE A 155 8.23 9.35 -1.83
CA ILE A 155 8.43 9.64 -3.26
C ILE A 155 7.66 8.59 -4.06
N GLN A 156 6.72 9.05 -4.87
CA GLN A 156 6.03 8.21 -5.86
C GLN A 156 6.37 8.72 -7.26
N LEU A 157 6.56 7.78 -8.18
CA LEU A 157 6.68 8.05 -9.61
C LEU A 157 5.78 7.08 -10.35
N GLU A 158 4.77 7.59 -11.02
CA GLU A 158 3.77 6.79 -11.72
C GLU A 158 3.87 7.01 -13.22
N ARG A 159 3.74 5.92 -13.99
CA ARG A 159 3.47 5.92 -15.43
C ARG A 159 2.02 5.51 -15.63
N ARG A 160 1.22 6.40 -16.22
CA ARG A 160 -0.20 6.20 -16.51
C ARG A 160 -0.52 6.62 -17.94
N ASP A 161 -0.73 5.65 -18.83
CA ASP A 161 -1.09 5.89 -20.24
C ASP A 161 -0.17 6.89 -20.96
N GLY A 162 1.14 6.79 -20.73
CA GLY A 162 2.13 7.70 -21.31
C GLY A 162 2.34 9.03 -20.57
N VAL A 163 1.53 9.30 -19.54
CA VAL A 163 1.71 10.44 -18.64
C VAL A 163 2.52 9.99 -17.42
N TYR A 164 3.39 10.88 -16.91
CA TYR A 164 4.19 10.62 -15.73
C TYR A 164 3.79 11.57 -14.60
N LEU A 165 3.61 11.03 -13.40
CA LEU A 165 3.23 11.77 -12.21
C LEU A 165 4.28 11.56 -11.12
N MET A 166 4.84 12.64 -10.58
CA MET A 166 5.58 12.60 -9.33
C MET A 166 4.71 13.10 -8.21
N SER A 167 4.60 12.32 -7.14
CA SER A 167 3.97 12.74 -5.89
C SER A 167 4.98 12.68 -4.77
N VAL A 168 5.06 13.71 -3.95
CA VAL A 168 6.05 13.83 -2.88
C VAL A 168 5.43 14.42 -1.62
N ALA A 169 5.86 13.92 -0.47
CA ALA A 169 5.53 14.48 0.84
C ALA A 169 6.66 14.24 1.83
N ARG A 170 6.70 14.99 2.92
CA ARG A 170 7.32 14.52 4.14
C ARG A 170 6.45 13.38 4.70
N PHE A 171 7.07 12.30 5.20
CA PHE A 171 6.31 11.21 5.80
C PHE A 171 5.41 11.74 6.93
N GLY A 172 4.12 11.46 6.82
CA GLY A 172 3.07 12.00 7.69
C GLY A 172 2.19 13.06 7.03
N ASP A 173 2.66 13.73 5.99
CA ASP A 173 1.93 14.78 5.28
C ASP A 173 1.18 14.22 4.05
N THR A 174 0.26 15.01 3.52
CA THR A 174 -0.44 14.72 2.26
C THR A 174 0.51 14.92 1.07
N LEU A 175 0.42 14.03 0.08
CA LEU A 175 1.19 14.12 -1.17
C LEU A 175 0.85 15.37 -1.97
N VAL A 176 1.87 16.00 -2.54
CA VAL A 176 1.77 17.04 -3.58
C VAL A 176 2.21 16.43 -4.89
N THR A 177 1.36 16.51 -5.91
CA THR A 177 1.58 15.86 -7.21
C THR A 177 1.87 16.87 -8.30
N ARG A 178 2.80 16.50 -9.19
CA ARG A 178 3.05 17.16 -10.49
C ARG A 178 2.93 16.13 -11.59
N GLU A 179 2.29 16.54 -12.66
CA GLU A 179 2.12 15.77 -13.89
C GLU A 179 3.06 16.27 -14.97
N LEU A 180 3.54 15.34 -15.76
CA LEU A 180 4.38 15.57 -16.93
C LEU A 180 3.75 14.84 -18.11
N ALA A 181 3.23 15.60 -19.04
CA ALA A 181 2.76 15.13 -20.34
C ALA A 181 3.88 15.26 -21.39
N ASP A 182 3.64 14.71 -22.58
CA ASP A 182 4.50 14.85 -23.76
C ASP A 182 5.92 14.27 -23.61
N VAL A 183 6.08 13.22 -22.80
CA VAL A 183 7.29 12.41 -22.72
C VAL A 183 6.99 11.02 -23.25
N SER A 184 7.70 10.61 -24.29
CA SER A 184 7.55 9.28 -24.87
C SER A 184 8.76 8.42 -24.54
N LEU A 185 8.55 7.44 -23.66
CA LEU A 185 9.49 6.33 -23.46
C LEU A 185 8.87 5.04 -24.03
N PRO A 186 9.68 4.06 -24.47
CA PRO A 186 9.18 2.79 -24.97
C PRO A 186 8.38 2.05 -23.87
N ASP A 187 7.59 1.04 -24.29
CA ASP A 187 6.77 0.28 -23.35
C ASP A 187 7.61 -0.43 -22.29
N THR A 188 8.68 -1.11 -22.71
CA THR A 188 9.62 -1.74 -21.79
C THR A 188 10.67 -0.74 -21.34
N VAL A 189 10.80 -0.56 -20.02
CA VAL A 189 11.73 0.37 -19.39
C VAL A 189 12.41 -0.27 -18.18
N TYR A 190 13.58 0.28 -17.81
CA TYR A 190 14.21 0.02 -16.52
C TYR A 190 13.63 1.01 -15.51
N VAL A 191 13.19 0.50 -14.36
CA VAL A 191 12.68 1.30 -13.23
C VAL A 191 13.44 0.93 -11.98
N GLY A 192 13.75 1.90 -11.11
CA GLY A 192 14.43 1.54 -9.88
C GLY A 192 14.84 2.71 -9.00
N LEU A 193 15.45 2.33 -7.88
CA LEU A 193 16.00 3.24 -6.89
C LEU A 193 17.40 3.69 -7.30
N PHE A 194 17.74 4.93 -7.01
CA PHE A 194 19.05 5.45 -7.32
C PHE A 194 19.66 6.29 -6.19
N VAL A 195 21.00 6.35 -6.20
CA VAL A 195 21.80 7.27 -5.37
C VAL A 195 22.84 7.93 -6.27
N CYS A 196 22.86 9.27 -6.26
CA CYS A 196 23.85 10.11 -6.91
C CYS A 196 24.45 11.05 -5.89
N ALA A 197 25.76 11.00 -5.68
CA ALA A 197 26.45 11.81 -4.67
C ALA A 197 26.65 13.29 -5.07
N HIS A 198 26.46 13.63 -6.35
CA HIS A 198 26.83 14.90 -6.96
C HIS A 198 28.33 15.20 -6.81
N ASN A 199 29.11 14.14 -6.66
CA ASN A 199 30.56 14.14 -6.52
C ASN A 199 31.08 12.70 -6.81
N ASP A 200 31.98 12.54 -7.77
CA ASP A 200 32.46 11.23 -8.22
C ASP A 200 33.47 10.56 -7.26
N THR A 201 33.96 11.33 -6.28
CA THR A 201 34.93 10.86 -5.27
C THR A 201 34.28 10.52 -3.93
N VAL A 202 32.99 10.82 -3.74
CA VAL A 202 32.24 10.62 -2.50
C VAL A 202 31.21 9.51 -2.69
N VAL A 203 31.03 8.71 -1.64
CA VAL A 203 29.93 7.71 -1.57
C VAL A 203 28.85 8.24 -0.64
N GLU A 204 27.69 8.52 -1.18
CA GLU A 204 26.49 8.81 -0.42
C GLU A 204 25.70 7.53 -0.15
N ARG A 205 24.94 7.53 0.93
CA ARG A 205 24.11 6.41 1.35
C ARG A 205 22.68 6.87 1.58
N ALA A 206 21.73 6.00 1.23
CA ALA A 206 20.32 6.21 1.51
C ALA A 206 19.63 4.91 1.96
N THR A 207 18.66 5.05 2.84
CA THR A 207 17.73 3.98 3.17
C THR A 207 16.42 4.21 2.44
N PHE A 208 15.85 3.09 1.93
CA PHE A 208 14.54 3.08 1.29
C PHE A 208 13.68 2.04 1.99
N SER A 209 12.55 2.45 2.52
CA SER A 209 11.54 1.60 3.14
C SER A 209 10.19 1.74 2.44
N ASN A 210 9.26 0.83 2.71
CA ASN A 210 7.95 0.81 2.04
C ASN A 210 8.08 0.85 0.50
N VAL A 211 9.10 0.15 -0.02
CA VAL A 211 9.36 0.08 -1.47
C VAL A 211 8.30 -0.78 -2.12
N ARG A 212 7.49 -0.18 -3.00
CA ARG A 212 6.42 -0.89 -3.73
C ARG A 212 6.51 -0.56 -5.22
N ILE A 213 6.38 -1.58 -6.03
CA ILE A 213 6.17 -1.49 -7.48
C ILE A 213 4.81 -2.11 -7.73
N THR A 214 3.82 -1.27 -7.98
CA THR A 214 2.42 -1.65 -8.15
C THR A 214 2.04 -1.58 -9.61
N THR A 215 1.46 -2.65 -10.14
CA THR A 215 0.78 -2.64 -11.44
C THR A 215 -0.70 -2.41 -11.20
N PRO A 216 -1.25 -1.23 -11.59
CA PRO A 216 -2.63 -0.88 -11.30
C PRO A 216 -3.62 -1.75 -12.09
N ALA A 217 -4.88 -1.72 -11.67
CA ALA A 217 -5.98 -2.34 -12.39
C ALA A 217 -6.13 -1.73 -13.79
N LYS A 218 -6.52 -2.54 -14.77
CA LYS A 218 -6.88 -2.06 -16.10
C LYS A 218 -8.13 -1.17 -16.03
N LYS A 219 -8.26 -0.23 -16.97
CA LYS A 219 -9.40 0.70 -17.00
C LYS A 219 -10.75 0.02 -17.23
N ASP A 220 -10.75 -1.11 -17.92
CA ASP A 220 -11.93 -1.90 -18.28
C ASP A 220 -12.29 -2.96 -17.24
N LEU A 221 -11.54 -3.05 -16.12
CA LEU A 221 -11.84 -3.97 -15.03
C LEU A 221 -13.22 -3.67 -14.43
N VAL A 222 -14.07 -4.70 -14.32
CA VAL A 222 -15.41 -4.60 -13.75
C VAL A 222 -15.36 -4.87 -12.24
N PRO A 223 -15.51 -3.83 -11.39
CA PRO A 223 -15.46 -3.99 -9.94
C PRO A 223 -16.47 -5.03 -9.43
N TYR A 224 -16.13 -5.72 -8.33
CA TYR A 224 -16.91 -6.79 -7.67
C TYR A 224 -17.11 -8.07 -8.49
N ARG A 225 -16.64 -8.12 -9.74
CA ARG A 225 -16.61 -9.30 -10.60
C ARG A 225 -15.20 -9.74 -10.93
N GLU A 226 -14.33 -8.78 -11.14
CA GLU A 226 -12.92 -8.97 -11.47
C GLU A 226 -12.07 -8.36 -10.38
N TYR A 227 -11.01 -9.03 -10.03
CA TYR A 227 -10.10 -8.60 -8.98
C TYR A 227 -8.65 -8.69 -9.45
N ILE A 228 -7.83 -7.76 -8.99
CA ILE A 228 -6.37 -7.86 -9.07
C ILE A 228 -5.82 -8.47 -7.78
N GLY A 229 -4.50 -8.74 -7.77
CA GLY A 229 -3.86 -9.33 -6.61
C GLY A 229 -3.89 -8.46 -5.37
N SER A 230 -3.75 -9.10 -4.22
CA SER A 230 -3.78 -8.48 -2.89
C SER A 230 -2.51 -8.79 -2.10
N ASN A 231 -1.99 -7.78 -1.41
CA ASN A 231 -0.90 -7.89 -0.44
C ASN A 231 -1.46 -7.69 0.96
N LEU A 232 -1.23 -8.64 1.86
CA LEU A 232 -1.47 -8.46 3.28
C LEU A 232 -0.24 -7.79 3.88
N GLU A 233 -0.44 -6.61 4.43
CA GLU A 233 0.64 -5.79 5.00
C GLU A 233 0.45 -5.56 6.49
N ILE A 234 1.56 -5.51 7.20
CA ILE A 234 1.60 -5.13 8.61
C ILE A 234 2.47 -3.90 8.74
N LEU A 235 1.89 -2.82 9.25
CA LEU A 235 2.52 -1.54 9.55
C LEU A 235 2.90 -1.50 11.03
N ASP A 236 4.13 -1.21 11.34
CA ASP A 236 4.57 -0.77 12.67
C ASP A 236 4.26 0.72 12.84
N VAL A 237 3.41 1.06 13.80
CA VAL A 237 2.87 2.42 13.98
C VAL A 237 3.92 3.42 14.43
N ALA A 238 4.91 2.96 15.19
CA ALA A 238 5.97 3.81 15.74
C ALA A 238 6.96 4.24 14.66
N THR A 239 7.34 3.31 13.78
CA THR A 239 8.33 3.55 12.72
C THR A 239 7.70 3.96 11.38
N GLY A 240 6.44 3.57 11.14
CA GLY A 240 5.77 3.73 9.86
C GLY A 240 6.29 2.76 8.78
N ASN A 241 7.04 1.72 9.18
CA ASN A 241 7.50 0.69 8.25
C ASN A 241 6.42 -0.38 8.06
N ALA A 242 6.06 -0.66 6.79
CA ALA A 242 5.08 -1.68 6.43
C ALA A 242 5.76 -2.84 5.71
N THR A 243 5.44 -4.08 6.11
CA THR A 243 5.96 -5.30 5.50
C THR A 243 4.84 -6.13 4.89
N ILE A 244 5.06 -6.65 3.69
CA ILE A 244 4.15 -7.62 3.06
C ILE A 244 4.40 -8.99 3.69
N VAL A 245 3.39 -9.54 4.34
CA VAL A 245 3.48 -10.85 5.01
C VAL A 245 2.86 -11.98 4.20
N HIS A 246 1.91 -11.66 3.31
CA HIS A 246 1.26 -12.61 2.41
C HIS A 246 0.83 -11.93 1.11
N GLN A 247 0.84 -12.68 0.01
CA GLN A 247 0.40 -12.22 -1.31
C GLN A 247 -0.51 -13.26 -1.95
N TYR A 248 -1.52 -12.78 -2.67
CA TYR A 248 -2.45 -13.62 -3.41
C TYR A 248 -2.80 -12.97 -4.76
N ARG A 249 -2.89 -13.77 -5.81
CA ARG A 249 -3.20 -13.27 -7.17
C ARG A 249 -4.65 -12.79 -7.34
N GLY A 250 -5.56 -13.23 -6.46
CA GLY A 250 -6.93 -12.77 -6.39
C GLY A 250 -7.14 -11.78 -5.25
N SER A 251 -8.40 -11.60 -4.85
CA SER A 251 -8.77 -10.69 -3.78
C SER A 251 -8.87 -11.40 -2.44
N PHE A 252 -8.23 -10.83 -1.44
CA PHE A 252 -8.61 -10.96 -0.04
C PHE A 252 -8.77 -9.57 0.59
N GLN A 253 -9.57 -9.45 1.64
CA GLN A 253 -10.05 -8.17 2.13
C GLN A 253 -10.17 -8.14 3.65
N ALA A 254 -10.03 -6.93 4.23
CA ALA A 254 -10.43 -6.61 5.59
C ALA A 254 -9.74 -7.49 6.66
N PRO A 255 -8.42 -7.35 6.87
CA PRO A 255 -7.70 -8.15 7.87
C PRO A 255 -8.04 -7.72 9.30
N ASN A 256 -8.47 -8.66 10.14
CA ASN A 256 -8.77 -8.49 11.55
C ASN A 256 -7.83 -9.35 12.40
N TRP A 257 -7.21 -8.77 13.42
CA TRP A 257 -6.28 -9.47 14.30
C TRP A 257 -7.00 -10.46 15.24
N THR A 258 -6.41 -11.63 15.46
CA THR A 258 -6.82 -12.49 16.57
C THR A 258 -6.38 -11.89 17.91
N ALA A 259 -7.15 -12.15 18.98
CA ALA A 259 -6.91 -11.59 20.32
C ALA A 259 -5.53 -11.94 20.91
N ASP A 260 -4.92 -13.05 20.48
CA ASP A 260 -3.56 -13.46 20.87
C ASP A 260 -2.45 -12.78 20.03
N GLY A 261 -2.81 -11.99 19.03
CA GLY A 261 -1.88 -11.31 18.15
C GLY A 261 -1.04 -12.21 17.23
N LYS A 262 -1.40 -13.50 17.09
CA LYS A 262 -0.63 -14.49 16.33
C LYS A 262 -1.13 -14.72 14.92
N ALA A 263 -2.34 -14.29 14.60
CA ALA A 263 -2.94 -14.52 13.30
C ALA A 263 -3.80 -13.33 12.86
N LEU A 264 -4.11 -13.32 11.56
CA LEU A 264 -5.06 -12.40 10.93
C LEU A 264 -6.21 -13.22 10.34
N ILE A 265 -7.44 -12.73 10.49
CA ILE A 265 -8.61 -13.25 9.79
C ILE A 265 -8.94 -12.29 8.66
N TYR A 266 -9.19 -12.79 7.46
CA TYR A 266 -9.59 -11.98 6.31
C TYR A 266 -10.63 -12.72 5.44
N ALA A 267 -11.42 -11.95 4.70
CA ALA A 267 -12.36 -12.48 3.73
C ALA A 267 -11.65 -12.79 2.40
N GLN A 268 -11.89 -13.98 1.84
CA GLN A 268 -11.38 -14.41 0.54
C GLN A 268 -12.43 -15.26 -0.17
N GLU A 269 -12.93 -14.78 -1.32
CA GLU A 269 -13.84 -15.53 -2.19
C GLU A 269 -15.10 -16.05 -1.45
N GLY A 270 -15.65 -15.24 -0.55
CA GLY A 270 -16.83 -15.60 0.26
C GLY A 270 -16.54 -16.45 1.48
N LEU A 271 -15.30 -16.87 1.68
CA LEU A 271 -14.84 -17.63 2.85
C LEU A 271 -14.03 -16.74 3.78
N LEU A 272 -13.89 -17.16 5.04
CA LEU A 272 -12.98 -16.54 5.97
C LEU A 272 -11.72 -17.40 6.12
N ARG A 273 -10.57 -16.75 6.08
CA ARG A 273 -9.26 -17.37 6.25
C ARG A 273 -8.61 -16.89 7.54
N ARG A 274 -7.93 -17.80 8.23
CA ARG A 274 -7.05 -17.49 9.35
C ARG A 274 -5.60 -17.66 8.90
N PHE A 275 -4.86 -16.57 8.79
CA PHE A 275 -3.45 -16.56 8.41
C PHE A 275 -2.58 -16.51 9.65
N ASP A 276 -1.79 -17.55 9.88
CA ASP A 276 -0.83 -17.64 10.98
C ASP A 276 0.46 -16.89 10.62
N LEU A 277 0.87 -15.94 11.45
CA LEU A 277 2.00 -15.05 11.20
C LEU A 277 3.36 -15.76 11.30
N SER A 278 3.45 -16.84 12.09
CA SER A 278 4.71 -17.56 12.28
C SER A 278 4.97 -18.57 11.17
N SER A 279 3.96 -19.37 10.82
CA SER A 279 4.07 -20.37 9.74
C SER A 279 3.85 -19.79 8.35
N ARG A 280 3.23 -18.60 8.26
CA ARG A 280 2.81 -17.95 7.02
C ARG A 280 1.86 -18.80 6.17
N THR A 281 1.00 -19.56 6.83
CA THR A 281 -0.03 -20.40 6.20
C THR A 281 -1.42 -19.88 6.51
N ALA A 282 -2.37 -20.10 5.61
CA ALA A 282 -3.76 -19.70 5.76
C ALA A 282 -4.68 -20.93 5.77
N ASP A 283 -5.47 -21.08 6.82
CA ASP A 283 -6.50 -22.10 6.95
C ASP A 283 -7.90 -21.50 6.77
N THR A 284 -8.85 -22.31 6.30
CA THR A 284 -10.25 -21.89 6.22
C THR A 284 -10.92 -22.02 7.58
N ILE A 285 -11.57 -20.94 8.04
CA ILE A 285 -12.49 -21.02 9.19
C ILE A 285 -13.79 -21.68 8.71
N ASN A 286 -14.20 -22.74 9.38
CA ASN A 286 -15.47 -23.39 9.06
C ASN A 286 -16.64 -22.49 9.48
N THR A 287 -17.32 -21.88 8.51
CA THR A 287 -18.51 -21.05 8.71
C THR A 287 -19.80 -21.78 8.30
N GLY A 288 -19.79 -23.13 8.27
CA GLY A 288 -20.96 -23.95 7.93
C GLY A 288 -21.54 -23.58 6.57
N PHE A 289 -22.82 -23.24 6.53
CA PHE A 289 -23.50 -22.82 5.29
C PHE A 289 -23.13 -21.42 4.79
N ALA A 290 -22.52 -20.58 5.63
CA ALA A 290 -22.18 -19.20 5.29
C ALA A 290 -20.89 -19.14 4.45
N THR A 291 -21.03 -19.39 3.15
CA THR A 291 -19.92 -19.43 2.16
C THR A 291 -19.95 -18.27 1.16
N ARG A 292 -20.82 -17.29 1.38
CA ARG A 292 -20.93 -16.06 0.58
C ARG A 292 -20.79 -14.83 1.50
N ASN A 293 -19.76 -14.87 2.36
CA ASN A 293 -19.46 -13.74 3.22
C ASN A 293 -18.90 -12.58 2.38
N ASN A 294 -19.27 -11.36 2.75
CA ASN A 294 -18.57 -10.17 2.29
C ASN A 294 -17.32 -9.91 3.15
N ASN A 295 -16.78 -8.70 3.13
CA ASN A 295 -15.60 -8.36 3.90
C ASN A 295 -15.89 -7.89 5.35
N ASP A 296 -17.16 -7.81 5.76
CA ASP A 296 -17.54 -7.34 7.10
C ASP A 296 -17.58 -8.55 8.06
N HIS A 297 -16.49 -8.77 8.75
CA HIS A 297 -16.36 -9.80 9.77
C HIS A 297 -15.53 -9.25 10.93
N VAL A 298 -16.00 -9.40 12.16
CA VAL A 298 -15.33 -8.82 13.34
C VAL A 298 -15.35 -9.81 14.50
N LEU A 299 -14.19 -9.98 15.14
CA LEU A 299 -14.06 -10.68 16.41
C LEU A 299 -14.65 -9.86 17.56
N SER A 300 -15.30 -10.53 18.51
CA SER A 300 -15.65 -9.91 19.78
C SER A 300 -14.40 -9.45 20.53
N PHE A 301 -14.52 -8.49 21.44
CA PHE A 301 -13.39 -7.94 22.21
C PHE A 301 -12.62 -9.02 22.99
N ASP A 302 -13.29 -10.08 23.45
CA ASP A 302 -12.67 -11.22 24.14
C ASP A 302 -12.09 -12.26 23.15
N GLY A 303 -12.26 -12.07 21.84
CA GLY A 303 -11.78 -12.94 20.78
C GLY A 303 -12.49 -14.30 20.67
N ARG A 304 -13.60 -14.51 21.39
CA ARG A 304 -14.26 -15.83 21.43
C ARG A 304 -15.34 -16.00 20.37
N MET A 305 -15.96 -14.92 19.95
CA MET A 305 -17.02 -14.91 18.95
C MET A 305 -16.59 -14.19 17.70
N LEU A 306 -17.14 -14.59 16.58
CA LEU A 306 -16.99 -13.96 15.27
C LEU A 306 -18.38 -13.55 14.78
N GLY A 307 -18.55 -12.28 14.42
CA GLY A 307 -19.70 -11.80 13.68
C GLY A 307 -19.35 -11.74 12.19
N ILE A 308 -20.29 -12.08 11.33
CA ILE A 308 -20.11 -12.13 9.87
C ILE A 308 -21.33 -11.56 9.16
N SER A 309 -21.11 -10.98 7.99
CA SER A 309 -22.15 -10.59 7.03
C SER A 309 -22.17 -11.60 5.87
N HIS A 310 -23.27 -12.32 5.74
CA HIS A 310 -23.43 -13.37 4.74
C HIS A 310 -24.59 -13.08 3.78
N HIS A 311 -24.34 -13.19 2.47
CA HIS A 311 -25.37 -13.08 1.44
C HIS A 311 -26.19 -14.36 1.37
N THR A 312 -27.38 -14.36 1.96
CA THR A 312 -28.24 -15.55 2.03
C THR A 312 -29.24 -15.63 0.90
N ALA A 313 -29.42 -16.82 0.34
CA ALA A 313 -30.39 -17.07 -0.73
C ALA A 313 -31.84 -16.92 -0.24
N GLU A 314 -32.12 -17.23 1.03
CA GLU A 314 -33.44 -17.09 1.64
C GLU A 314 -33.95 -15.65 1.67
N ASP A 315 -33.05 -14.68 1.75
CA ASP A 315 -33.38 -13.24 1.71
C ASP A 315 -33.04 -12.62 0.33
N SER A 316 -33.19 -13.38 -0.74
CA SER A 316 -32.92 -12.92 -2.13
C SER A 316 -31.51 -12.39 -2.35
N GLY A 317 -30.53 -12.92 -1.64
CA GLY A 317 -29.13 -12.49 -1.71
C GLY A 317 -28.77 -11.27 -0.86
N ALA A 318 -29.68 -10.78 -0.02
CA ALA A 318 -29.36 -9.70 0.91
C ALA A 318 -28.33 -10.15 1.96
N SER A 319 -27.50 -9.22 2.39
CA SER A 319 -26.55 -9.42 3.49
C SER A 319 -27.28 -9.51 4.82
N ILE A 320 -27.03 -10.57 5.58
CA ILE A 320 -27.61 -10.84 6.90
C ILE A 320 -26.45 -11.09 7.89
N ILE A 321 -26.62 -10.64 9.12
CA ILE A 321 -25.62 -10.82 10.18
C ILE A 321 -25.85 -12.13 10.90
N TYR A 322 -24.76 -12.86 11.06
CA TYR A 322 -24.69 -14.09 11.84
C TYR A 322 -23.54 -14.00 12.85
N THR A 323 -23.64 -14.79 13.92
CA THR A 323 -22.56 -14.98 14.89
C THR A 323 -22.22 -16.46 15.03
N LEU A 324 -20.95 -16.76 15.30
CA LEU A 324 -20.44 -18.11 15.53
C LEU A 324 -19.20 -18.05 16.44
N PRO A 325 -18.74 -19.18 17.01
CA PRO A 325 -17.46 -19.22 17.71
C PRO A 325 -16.32 -18.81 16.78
N ALA A 326 -15.32 -18.10 17.30
CA ALA A 326 -14.14 -17.66 16.52
C ALA A 326 -13.34 -18.85 15.93
N THR A 327 -13.48 -20.04 16.51
CA THR A 327 -12.90 -21.30 16.00
C THR A 327 -13.69 -21.92 14.85
N GLY A 328 -14.82 -21.33 14.47
CA GLY A 328 -15.75 -21.85 13.47
C GLY A 328 -16.89 -22.65 14.08
N GLY A 329 -17.85 -23.02 13.24
CA GLY A 329 -19.04 -23.77 13.61
C GLY A 329 -20.27 -23.36 12.80
N THR A 330 -21.45 -23.72 13.25
CA THR A 330 -22.71 -23.36 12.60
C THR A 330 -23.09 -21.91 12.97
N PRO A 331 -23.22 -21.00 11.99
CA PRO A 331 -23.61 -19.63 12.26
C PRO A 331 -25.04 -19.53 12.77
N LYS A 332 -25.26 -18.63 13.74
CA LYS A 332 -26.58 -18.27 14.27
C LYS A 332 -27.00 -16.93 13.69
N ARG A 333 -28.18 -16.87 13.08
CA ARG A 333 -28.77 -15.64 12.55
C ARG A 333 -29.04 -14.64 13.67
N VAL A 334 -28.69 -13.38 13.46
CA VAL A 334 -28.92 -12.29 14.41
C VAL A 334 -29.93 -11.28 13.83
N THR A 335 -29.73 -10.76 12.62
CA THR A 335 -30.67 -9.81 12.01
C THR A 335 -31.79 -10.54 11.28
N ALA A 336 -33.05 -10.11 11.53
CA ALA A 336 -34.22 -10.64 10.84
C ALA A 336 -34.38 -10.04 9.43
N LYS A 337 -33.87 -8.82 9.21
CA LYS A 337 -34.00 -8.06 7.96
C LYS A 337 -32.63 -7.80 7.33
N GLY A 338 -32.60 -7.74 6.00
CA GLY A 338 -31.46 -7.33 5.18
C GLY A 338 -31.80 -6.16 4.25
N PRO A 339 -30.79 -5.51 3.66
CA PRO A 339 -29.36 -5.68 3.92
C PRO A 339 -28.93 -5.21 5.30
N SER A 340 -27.99 -5.93 5.90
CA SER A 340 -27.33 -5.61 7.17
C SER A 340 -25.84 -5.93 7.05
N TYR A 341 -24.97 -4.95 7.31
CA TYR A 341 -23.51 -5.01 7.15
C TYR A 341 -22.87 -4.83 8.53
N PHE A 342 -22.16 -5.87 8.99
CA PHE A 342 -21.65 -5.95 10.34
C PHE A 342 -20.34 -5.16 10.52
N HIS A 343 -20.25 -4.33 11.58
CA HIS A 343 -19.05 -3.53 11.83
C HIS A 343 -18.45 -3.68 13.23
N GLY A 344 -19.22 -4.10 14.25
CA GLY A 344 -18.62 -4.19 15.58
C GLY A 344 -19.46 -4.82 16.67
N TRP A 345 -18.75 -5.17 17.73
CA TRP A 345 -19.30 -5.65 18.99
C TRP A 345 -19.24 -4.55 20.04
N SER A 346 -20.18 -4.53 21.00
CA SER A 346 -19.95 -3.81 22.24
C SER A 346 -18.87 -4.52 23.08
N PRO A 347 -18.09 -3.80 23.92
CA PRO A 347 -17.01 -4.40 24.70
C PRO A 347 -17.48 -5.51 25.65
N ASP A 348 -18.73 -5.44 26.13
CA ASP A 348 -19.37 -6.46 26.98
C ASP A 348 -19.96 -7.65 26.19
N GLY A 349 -19.84 -7.63 24.85
CA GLY A 349 -20.32 -8.68 23.93
C GLY A 349 -21.84 -8.77 23.82
N ARG A 350 -22.61 -7.85 24.43
CA ARG A 350 -24.08 -7.93 24.45
C ARG A 350 -24.75 -7.33 23.22
N TRP A 351 -24.09 -6.41 22.53
CA TRP A 351 -24.63 -5.69 21.39
C TRP A 351 -23.75 -5.84 20.16
N LEU A 352 -24.40 -5.90 19.00
CA LEU A 352 -23.79 -5.72 17.69
C LEU A 352 -24.17 -4.35 17.15
N VAL A 353 -23.24 -3.68 16.49
CA VAL A 353 -23.49 -2.46 15.72
C VAL A 353 -23.18 -2.72 14.25
N TYR A 354 -24.02 -2.16 13.37
CA TYR A 354 -24.02 -2.49 11.96
C TYR A 354 -24.69 -1.40 11.13
N THR A 355 -24.44 -1.41 9.83
CA THR A 355 -25.14 -0.59 8.86
C THR A 355 -26.31 -1.35 8.25
N GLY A 356 -27.48 -0.75 8.20
CA GLY A 356 -28.68 -1.35 7.66
C GLY A 356 -29.46 -0.44 6.73
N ILE A 357 -30.16 -1.02 5.75
CA ILE A 357 -31.12 -0.32 4.89
C ILE A 357 -32.52 -0.69 5.35
N ARG A 358 -33.23 0.26 5.97
CA ARG A 358 -34.63 0.09 6.44
C ARG A 358 -35.57 1.17 5.90
N GLY A 359 -35.07 2.04 5.02
CA GLY A 359 -35.70 3.16 4.35
C GLY A 359 -34.89 3.54 3.11
N PRO A 360 -34.86 4.84 2.73
CA PRO A 360 -34.09 5.30 1.58
C PRO A 360 -32.58 5.36 1.83
N ASP A 361 -32.17 5.51 3.10
CA ASP A 361 -30.79 5.74 3.51
C ASP A 361 -30.15 4.52 4.15
N LEU A 362 -28.82 4.53 4.21
CA LEU A 362 -28.03 3.59 5.01
C LEU A 362 -27.78 4.23 6.37
N ASP A 363 -28.19 3.54 7.43
CA ASP A 363 -28.09 4.05 8.80
C ASP A 363 -27.41 3.05 9.72
N VAL A 364 -26.85 3.57 10.81
CA VAL A 364 -26.30 2.76 11.88
C VAL A 364 -27.40 2.25 12.79
N TYR A 365 -27.37 0.95 13.03
CA TYR A 365 -28.26 0.22 13.95
C TYR A 365 -27.46 -0.52 15.01
N LYS A 366 -28.10 -0.83 16.13
CA LYS A 366 -27.63 -1.85 17.08
C LYS A 366 -28.70 -2.88 17.35
N ILE A 367 -28.26 -4.10 17.70
CA ILE A 367 -29.14 -5.23 18.01
C ILE A 367 -28.49 -6.07 19.12
N PRO A 368 -29.27 -6.70 20.03
CA PRO A 368 -28.68 -7.70 20.94
C PRO A 368 -27.94 -8.79 20.17
N ALA A 369 -26.77 -9.21 20.66
CA ALA A 369 -25.98 -10.26 20.01
C ALA A 369 -26.68 -11.61 19.87
N THR A 370 -27.76 -11.81 20.66
CA THR A 370 -28.64 -12.96 20.59
C THR A 370 -29.78 -12.83 19.57
N GLY A 371 -29.89 -11.68 18.90
CA GLY A 371 -31.03 -11.30 18.06
C GLY A 371 -32.16 -10.64 18.87
N GLY A 372 -33.20 -10.23 18.20
CA GLY A 372 -34.35 -9.51 18.76
C GLY A 372 -34.64 -8.21 18.02
N ASP A 373 -35.12 -7.20 18.74
CA ASP A 373 -35.47 -5.90 18.15
C ASP A 373 -34.23 -5.06 17.85
N GLU A 374 -34.15 -4.55 16.62
CA GLU A 374 -33.11 -3.62 16.19
C GLU A 374 -33.44 -2.19 16.63
N ILE A 375 -32.44 -1.43 17.03
CA ILE A 375 -32.53 -0.03 17.43
C ILE A 375 -31.78 0.82 16.42
N ARG A 376 -32.46 1.73 15.72
CA ARG A 376 -31.84 2.70 14.82
C ARG A 376 -31.13 3.78 15.63
N LEU A 377 -29.84 4.04 15.34
CA LEU A 377 -29.01 5.00 16.05
C LEU A 377 -28.80 6.30 15.25
N THR A 378 -28.87 6.24 13.92
CA THR A 378 -28.77 7.42 13.05
C THR A 378 -29.99 7.52 12.14
N SER A 379 -30.30 8.75 11.69
CA SER A 379 -31.45 9.04 10.83
C SER A 379 -31.26 10.31 9.98
N ALA A 380 -30.03 10.83 9.92
CA ALA A 380 -29.72 11.96 9.07
C ALA A 380 -29.74 11.53 7.60
N PRO A 381 -30.17 12.38 6.65
CA PRO A 381 -30.11 12.06 5.25
C PRO A 381 -28.68 11.74 4.79
N GLY A 382 -28.53 10.72 3.95
CA GLY A 382 -27.25 10.29 3.39
C GLY A 382 -26.85 8.88 3.79
N LEU A 383 -25.55 8.65 3.84
CA LEU A 383 -24.96 7.36 4.16
C LEU A 383 -24.22 7.43 5.47
N ASP A 384 -24.60 6.59 6.44
CA ASP A 384 -23.92 6.37 7.70
C ASP A 384 -23.42 4.90 7.75
N ASP A 385 -22.12 4.69 7.99
CA ASP A 385 -21.49 3.38 7.88
C ASP A 385 -20.30 3.19 8.83
N GLY A 386 -19.74 1.99 8.89
CA GLY A 386 -18.46 1.70 9.55
C GLY A 386 -18.46 1.90 11.06
N ALA A 387 -19.55 1.57 11.74
CA ALA A 387 -19.74 1.84 13.15
C ALA A 387 -18.93 0.92 14.07
N GLU A 388 -18.12 1.47 14.99
CA GLU A 388 -17.29 0.75 15.94
C GLU A 388 -17.38 1.34 17.34
N PHE A 389 -17.52 0.48 18.37
CA PHE A 389 -17.47 0.89 19.77
C PHE A 389 -16.04 1.22 20.21
N THR A 390 -15.91 2.25 21.06
CA THR A 390 -14.68 2.45 21.83
C THR A 390 -14.47 1.29 22.83
N PRO A 391 -13.22 0.94 23.19
CA PRO A 391 -12.94 -0.17 24.14
C PRO A 391 -13.58 -0.01 25.52
N ASP A 392 -13.82 1.23 25.97
CA ASP A 392 -14.54 1.53 27.21
C ASP A 392 -16.08 1.54 27.08
N GLY A 393 -16.58 1.37 25.82
CA GLY A 393 -18.00 1.39 25.52
C GLY A 393 -18.68 2.76 25.62
N ALA A 394 -17.91 3.85 25.81
CA ALA A 394 -18.45 5.19 26.02
C ALA A 394 -19.01 5.84 24.76
N TYR A 395 -18.48 5.47 23.59
CA TYR A 395 -18.88 6.02 22.29
C TYR A 395 -18.93 4.94 21.20
N ILE A 396 -19.66 5.27 20.13
CA ILE A 396 -19.62 4.59 18.83
C ILE A 396 -19.08 5.60 17.84
N TYR A 397 -17.98 5.25 17.13
CA TYR A 397 -17.48 6.02 16.01
C TYR A 397 -18.03 5.42 14.72
N PHE A 398 -18.31 6.28 13.73
CA PHE A 398 -18.86 5.90 12.44
C PHE A 398 -18.48 6.95 11.39
N ASN A 399 -18.70 6.65 10.14
CA ASN A 399 -18.54 7.64 9.07
C ASN A 399 -19.90 8.04 8.49
N SER A 400 -20.02 9.31 8.09
CA SER A 400 -21.27 9.89 7.61
C SER A 400 -21.04 10.91 6.50
N SER A 401 -21.89 10.87 5.48
CA SER A 401 -21.85 11.82 4.35
C SER A 401 -22.74 13.07 4.57
N ARG A 402 -23.44 13.19 5.71
CA ARG A 402 -24.40 14.26 6.01
C ARG A 402 -23.83 15.68 5.96
N SER A 403 -22.51 15.85 6.08
CA SER A 403 -21.81 17.14 5.94
C SER A 403 -21.35 17.46 4.51
N GLY A 404 -21.78 16.68 3.51
CA GLY A 404 -21.44 16.85 2.10
C GLY A 404 -20.22 16.06 1.62
N ARG A 405 -19.32 15.63 2.54
CA ARG A 405 -18.24 14.67 2.33
C ARG A 405 -18.38 13.56 3.35
N MET A 406 -17.79 12.39 3.04
CA MET A 406 -17.70 11.33 4.04
C MET A 406 -16.69 11.74 5.11
N GLN A 407 -17.17 11.87 6.36
CA GLN A 407 -16.38 12.31 7.51
C GLN A 407 -16.59 11.36 8.69
N ILE A 408 -15.64 11.33 9.61
CA ILE A 408 -15.74 10.56 10.85
C ILE A 408 -16.58 11.33 11.85
N TRP A 409 -17.52 10.62 12.47
CA TRP A 409 -18.43 11.09 13.53
C TRP A 409 -18.35 10.17 14.74
N ARG A 410 -18.84 10.60 15.87
CA ARG A 410 -19.10 9.77 17.04
C ARG A 410 -20.44 10.07 17.66
N MET A 411 -20.97 9.14 18.43
CA MET A 411 -22.20 9.27 19.21
C MET A 411 -22.13 8.46 20.50
N ARG A 412 -23.06 8.69 21.42
CA ARG A 412 -23.29 7.80 22.55
C ARG A 412 -23.88 6.46 22.08
N PRO A 413 -23.76 5.36 22.88
CA PRO A 413 -24.33 4.06 22.53
C PRO A 413 -25.87 4.05 22.35
N ASP A 414 -26.58 5.06 22.82
CA ASP A 414 -28.02 5.24 22.62
C ASP A 414 -28.36 6.07 21.34
N GLY A 415 -27.35 6.52 20.58
CA GLY A 415 -27.50 7.34 19.40
C GLY A 415 -27.50 8.85 19.65
N SER A 416 -27.44 9.29 20.91
CA SER A 416 -27.41 10.70 21.29
C SER A 416 -26.02 11.34 21.10
N GLU A 417 -25.90 12.65 21.27
CA GLU A 417 -24.65 13.43 21.23
C GLU A 417 -23.82 13.18 19.95
N GLN A 418 -24.45 13.16 18.78
CA GLN A 418 -23.74 12.95 17.50
C GLN A 418 -22.84 14.16 17.20
N GLN A 419 -21.53 13.91 17.04
CA GLN A 419 -20.52 14.94 16.86
C GLN A 419 -19.58 14.57 15.69
N GLN A 420 -19.35 15.52 14.79
CA GLN A 420 -18.35 15.41 13.73
C GLN A 420 -16.93 15.50 14.30
N ILE A 421 -16.04 14.59 13.89
CA ILE A 421 -14.66 14.50 14.37
C ILE A 421 -13.67 14.95 13.31
N THR A 422 -13.87 14.57 12.04
CA THR A 422 -13.06 15.07 10.93
C THR A 422 -13.84 16.07 10.09
N ASN A 423 -13.13 17.08 9.55
CA ASN A 423 -13.70 18.05 8.63
C ASN A 423 -12.58 18.52 7.68
N ASP A 424 -12.22 17.68 6.71
CA ASP A 424 -11.17 17.97 5.74
C ASP A 424 -11.65 17.74 4.30
N GLY A 425 -10.75 17.94 3.33
CA GLY A 425 -11.06 17.82 1.91
C GLY A 425 -11.17 16.39 1.39
N PHE A 426 -10.93 15.37 2.22
CA PHE A 426 -10.95 13.95 1.84
C PHE A 426 -12.29 13.30 2.20
N ASN A 427 -12.51 12.09 1.68
CA ASN A 427 -13.61 11.23 2.11
C ASN A 427 -13.05 10.17 3.06
N ASN A 428 -13.37 10.30 4.35
CA ASN A 428 -12.81 9.52 5.45
C ASN A 428 -13.77 8.40 5.85
N TRP A 429 -13.30 7.13 5.76
CA TRP A 429 -14.11 5.93 5.96
C TRP A 429 -13.51 5.00 7.02
N PHE A 430 -14.35 4.18 7.67
CA PHE A 430 -13.99 3.08 8.54
C PHE A 430 -13.03 3.49 9.68
N PRO A 431 -13.54 4.23 10.69
CA PRO A 431 -12.73 4.60 11.85
C PRO A 431 -12.50 3.38 12.76
N HIS A 432 -11.24 2.99 13.00
CA HIS A 432 -10.89 1.90 13.91
C HIS A 432 -10.10 2.43 15.10
N ILE A 433 -10.62 2.14 16.30
CA ILE A 433 -10.09 2.67 17.55
C ILE A 433 -8.96 1.75 18.05
N SER A 434 -7.82 2.35 18.50
CA SER A 434 -6.74 1.58 19.10
C SER A 434 -7.20 0.90 20.40
N PRO A 435 -6.62 -0.27 20.77
CA PRO A 435 -7.01 -1.00 21.98
C PRO A 435 -6.87 -0.21 23.28
N ASP A 436 -5.95 0.78 23.33
CA ASP A 436 -5.78 1.69 24.47
C ASP A 436 -6.76 2.88 24.46
N GLY A 437 -7.62 2.98 23.47
CA GLY A 437 -8.64 4.02 23.31
C GLY A 437 -8.09 5.41 23.01
N LYS A 438 -6.83 5.55 22.57
CA LYS A 438 -6.21 6.88 22.38
C LYS A 438 -6.17 7.36 20.94
N TRP A 439 -6.22 6.45 19.97
CA TRP A 439 -6.01 6.73 18.57
C TRP A 439 -7.14 6.19 17.71
N ILE A 440 -7.34 6.83 16.56
CA ILE A 440 -8.21 6.36 15.48
C ILE A 440 -7.35 6.22 14.23
N VAL A 441 -7.41 5.07 13.57
CA VAL A 441 -6.94 4.92 12.18
C VAL A 441 -8.15 4.85 11.27
N TYR A 442 -8.06 5.45 10.10
CA TYR A 442 -9.12 5.42 9.07
C TYR A 442 -8.51 5.51 7.68
N ILE A 443 -9.27 5.09 6.67
CA ILE A 443 -8.89 5.24 5.26
C ILE A 443 -9.45 6.55 4.71
N ALA A 444 -8.61 7.29 3.99
CA ALA A 444 -8.99 8.53 3.34
C ALA A 444 -8.86 8.40 1.82
N PHE A 445 -9.99 8.58 1.14
CA PHE A 445 -10.06 8.67 -0.31
C PHE A 445 -9.88 10.11 -0.77
N PRO A 446 -9.24 10.34 -1.93
CA PRO A 446 -9.06 11.68 -2.46
C PRO A 446 -10.41 12.30 -2.87
N PRO A 447 -10.47 13.65 -2.97
CA PRO A 447 -11.73 14.39 -3.13
C PRO A 447 -12.50 14.12 -4.44
N GLU A 448 -11.85 13.58 -5.44
CA GLU A 448 -12.46 13.19 -6.72
C GLU A 448 -13.26 11.88 -6.64
N VAL A 449 -13.10 11.08 -5.60
CA VAL A 449 -13.96 9.93 -5.32
C VAL A 449 -15.29 10.45 -4.75
N PRO A 450 -16.45 9.97 -5.23
CA PRO A 450 -17.74 10.38 -4.68
C PRO A 450 -17.84 10.12 -3.17
N ALA A 451 -18.49 11.04 -2.43
CA ALA A 451 -18.58 10.96 -0.97
C ALA A 451 -19.28 9.68 -0.46
N ASN A 452 -20.21 9.14 -1.24
CA ASN A 452 -20.99 7.95 -0.89
C ASN A 452 -20.39 6.66 -1.50
N ASP A 453 -19.12 6.68 -1.92
CA ASP A 453 -18.45 5.54 -2.52
C ASP A 453 -17.07 5.33 -1.91
N HIS A 454 -16.70 4.05 -1.76
CA HIS A 454 -15.39 3.63 -1.29
C HIS A 454 -14.83 2.53 -2.22
N PRO A 455 -14.54 2.87 -3.48
CA PRO A 455 -14.24 1.90 -4.52
C PRO A 455 -12.90 1.21 -4.31
N PHE A 456 -12.73 0.05 -4.99
CA PHE A 456 -11.43 -0.60 -5.12
C PHE A 456 -10.45 0.24 -5.95
N TYR A 457 -9.16 -0.02 -5.77
CA TYR A 457 -8.08 0.37 -6.69
C TYR A 457 -7.95 1.87 -6.90
N LYS A 458 -7.85 2.60 -5.79
CA LYS A 458 -7.58 4.03 -5.75
C LYS A 458 -6.26 4.32 -5.02
N HIS A 459 -5.69 5.48 -5.28
CA HIS A 459 -4.68 6.05 -4.40
C HIS A 459 -5.38 6.49 -3.11
N VAL A 460 -5.09 5.81 -2.01
CA VAL A 460 -5.66 6.10 -0.70
C VAL A 460 -4.57 6.24 0.34
N THR A 461 -4.92 6.84 1.46
CA THR A 461 -4.02 6.93 2.61
C THR A 461 -4.67 6.36 3.86
N LEU A 462 -3.88 5.69 4.70
CA LEU A 462 -4.27 5.45 6.08
C LEU A 462 -3.82 6.63 6.92
N ARG A 463 -4.76 7.17 7.71
CA ARG A 463 -4.53 8.32 8.57
C ARG A 463 -4.73 7.95 10.02
N LEU A 464 -3.87 8.48 10.87
CA LEU A 464 -3.88 8.29 12.32
C LEU A 464 -4.11 9.64 13.00
N MET A 465 -5.07 9.69 13.92
CA MET A 465 -5.37 10.89 14.71
C MET A 465 -5.69 10.54 16.16
N PRO A 466 -5.56 11.49 17.12
CA PRO A 466 -6.03 11.30 18.49
C PRO A 466 -7.55 11.03 18.55
N ILE A 467 -8.00 10.23 19.52
CA ILE A 467 -9.41 9.84 19.69
C ILE A 467 -10.35 11.03 19.82
N GLY A 468 -9.90 12.12 20.45
CA GLY A 468 -10.68 13.35 20.64
C GLY A 468 -10.74 14.27 19.43
N GLY A 469 -10.14 13.91 18.31
CA GLY A 469 -9.95 14.77 17.15
C GLY A 469 -8.61 15.52 17.18
N GLY A 470 -8.36 16.35 16.16
CA GLY A 470 -7.13 17.10 15.98
C GLY A 470 -6.38 16.74 14.69
N PRO A 471 -5.11 17.14 14.53
CA PRO A 471 -4.36 16.90 13.31
C PRO A 471 -4.17 15.40 13.06
N ALA A 472 -4.56 14.95 11.89
CA ALA A 472 -4.27 13.59 11.43
C ALA A 472 -2.93 13.56 10.68
N ARG A 473 -2.15 12.48 10.88
CA ARG A 473 -0.96 12.20 10.09
C ARG A 473 -1.18 11.00 9.18
N VAL A 474 -0.59 11.00 8.00
CA VAL A 474 -0.60 9.84 7.11
C VAL A 474 0.39 8.79 7.62
N VAL A 475 -0.04 7.55 7.77
CA VAL A 475 0.80 6.43 8.21
C VAL A 475 1.08 5.43 7.09
N ALA A 476 0.25 5.41 6.04
CA ALA A 476 0.49 4.62 4.83
C ALA A 476 -0.05 5.33 3.58
N TYR A 477 0.68 5.20 2.47
CA TYR A 477 0.32 5.68 1.14
C TYR A 477 0.25 4.45 0.24
N LEU A 478 -0.91 4.13 -0.29
CA LEU A 478 -1.11 2.84 -0.96
C LEU A 478 -2.12 2.91 -2.12
N TYR A 479 -2.07 1.88 -2.95
CA TYR A 479 -3.07 1.60 -3.96
C TYR A 479 -4.01 0.52 -3.40
N GLY A 480 -5.27 0.89 -3.12
CA GLY A 480 -6.22 0.05 -2.40
C GLY A 480 -7.63 0.63 -2.46
N GLY A 481 -8.33 0.65 -1.34
CA GLY A 481 -9.71 1.15 -1.21
C GLY A 481 -10.61 0.17 -0.50
N GLN A 482 -11.71 -0.25 -1.12
CA GLN A 482 -12.58 -1.30 -0.59
C GLN A 482 -11.76 -2.56 -0.25
N GLY A 483 -11.96 -3.09 0.95
CA GLY A 483 -11.23 -4.24 1.47
C GLY A 483 -9.90 -3.93 2.14
N THR A 484 -9.44 -2.68 2.12
CA THR A 484 -8.16 -2.30 2.74
C THR A 484 -8.21 -2.43 4.27
N ILE A 485 -9.17 -1.76 4.94
CA ILE A 485 -9.37 -1.77 6.41
C ILE A 485 -10.85 -1.67 6.79
N ASN A 486 -11.74 -2.40 6.15
CA ASN A 486 -13.19 -2.31 6.45
C ASN A 486 -13.57 -2.79 7.85
N VAL A 487 -12.68 -3.46 8.56
CA VAL A 487 -12.88 -4.02 9.91
C VAL A 487 -11.74 -3.61 10.84
N PRO A 488 -11.88 -3.74 12.17
CA PRO A 488 -10.84 -3.38 13.12
C PRO A 488 -9.48 -3.97 12.78
N SER A 489 -8.48 -3.10 12.55
CA SER A 489 -7.18 -3.44 11.96
C SER A 489 -6.01 -3.40 12.94
N TRP A 490 -6.24 -2.98 14.19
CA TRP A 490 -5.21 -2.87 15.21
C TRP A 490 -4.79 -4.22 15.76
N SER A 491 -3.48 -4.41 15.97
CA SER A 491 -2.99 -5.51 16.81
C SER A 491 -3.44 -5.32 18.27
N PRO A 492 -3.61 -6.41 19.04
CA PRO A 492 -4.12 -6.33 20.42
C PRO A 492 -3.28 -5.45 21.35
N ASP A 493 -1.98 -5.32 21.08
CA ASP A 493 -1.05 -4.45 21.82
C ASP A 493 -1.03 -3.00 21.34
N GLY A 494 -1.78 -2.66 20.27
CA GLY A 494 -1.85 -1.33 19.69
C GLY A 494 -0.59 -0.86 18.95
N SER A 495 0.39 -1.74 18.75
CA SER A 495 1.68 -1.38 18.12
C SER A 495 1.66 -1.48 16.60
N ARG A 496 0.72 -2.26 16.03
CA ARG A 496 0.69 -2.57 14.59
C ARG A 496 -0.71 -2.43 14.00
N LEU A 497 -0.74 -2.19 12.69
CA LEU A 497 -1.94 -2.18 11.87
C LEU A 497 -1.80 -3.24 10.78
N ALA A 498 -2.87 -4.00 10.51
CA ALA A 498 -2.95 -4.86 9.34
C ALA A 498 -3.84 -4.21 8.28
N PHE A 499 -3.43 -4.27 7.02
CA PHE A 499 -4.21 -3.73 5.92
C PHE A 499 -3.93 -4.47 4.60
N VAL A 500 -4.75 -4.21 3.60
CA VAL A 500 -4.57 -4.75 2.24
C VAL A 500 -4.22 -3.64 1.27
N SER A 501 -3.14 -3.83 0.52
CA SER A 501 -2.86 -3.08 -0.71
C SER A 501 -3.02 -3.98 -1.93
N ASN A 502 -3.17 -3.39 -3.11
CA ASN A 502 -3.48 -4.11 -4.32
C ASN A 502 -2.45 -3.89 -5.43
N SER A 503 -2.21 -4.92 -6.22
CA SER A 503 -1.38 -4.87 -7.43
C SER A 503 -1.76 -6.01 -8.34
N THR A 504 -1.82 -5.78 -9.64
CA THR A 504 -1.84 -6.90 -10.60
C THR A 504 -0.54 -7.68 -10.44
N MET A 505 -0.67 -8.97 -10.22
CA MET A 505 0.46 -9.89 -10.03
C MET A 505 0.67 -10.73 -11.29
N PRO A 506 1.92 -11.00 -11.68
CA PRO A 506 2.26 -11.80 -12.87
C PRO A 506 1.83 -13.26 -12.75
#